data_5d19f627179afa7d8c236c6ea2fb4f25
#
_entry.id   5d19f627179afa7d8c236c6ea2fb4f25
#
_cell.length_a   1.000
_cell.length_b   1.000
_cell.length_c   1.000
_cell.angle_alpha   90.00
_cell.angle_beta   90.00
_cell.angle_gamma   90.00
#
_symmetry.space_group_name_H-M   'P 1'
#
loop_
_entity.id
_entity.type
_entity.pdbx_description
1 polymer ?
#
loop_
_entity_poly.entity_id
_entity_poly.type
_entity_poly.pdbx_seq_one_letter_code
_entity_poly.pdbx_strand_id
1 'polypeptide(L)'
;VQAFRERSPDGVILGLTATPERGDKQALTAVFNNVADKITVGELIAAGNLVQPRAFRMDIGLNDQLQNVQKTGAEFDMGEVEAIMDKRAVHSEILRHWREKASDRSTVVFCSTIQHAQHLAEAFRDDGISAEAVHSEMSDDDNATILRRFDQGKIKVLLNVMKLTEGWDCQRVGCVVLVRPCSQKSTMIQMIGRGLRPCIDAKRYPGVIKSDCIVLDFGASLLTHGDIDAGDRLFVRQSETGEAPMKKCPECGIQVPAAVGSCPVCGYIFPVRVNGVETIESFEMSEMQIIEMSPFRWESMYSDAVRMANALTAWGAVIKLGEVYNAIGGVTGGVVTIITRTNSKELALAQADDFLRRNGDRANSRKTRSWIKLPPTDSQRQHMADVPMFGMSRYRASCVLTWKFNEARIKKAILG
;
A
#
# COMPACT_ATOMS: atom_id res chain seq x y z
N VAL A 1 3.40 -26.15 11.55
CA VAL A 1 2.00 -26.12 12.02
C VAL A 1 1.40 -27.53 11.98
N GLN A 2 1.47 -28.22 10.83
CA GLN A 2 0.89 -29.56 10.68
C GLN A 2 1.49 -30.58 11.67
N ALA A 3 2.82 -30.64 11.76
CA ALA A 3 3.51 -31.53 12.72
C ALA A 3 3.21 -31.16 14.20
N PHE A 4 2.88 -29.91 14.50
CA PHE A 4 2.45 -29.52 15.85
C PHE A 4 1.03 -29.98 16.12
N ARG A 5 0.09 -29.86 15.18
CA ARG A 5 -1.29 -30.34 15.33
C ARG A 5 -1.38 -31.85 15.51
N GLU A 6 -0.50 -32.60 14.83
CA GLU A 6 -0.41 -34.05 14.98
C GLU A 6 0.06 -34.48 16.38
N ARG A 7 0.96 -33.67 16.99
CA ARG A 7 1.50 -33.97 18.34
C ARG A 7 0.64 -33.39 19.48
N SER A 8 -0.12 -32.35 19.19
CA SER A 8 -0.94 -31.63 20.17
C SER A 8 -2.28 -31.24 19.53
N PRO A 9 -3.22 -32.20 19.40
CA PRO A 9 -4.51 -31.96 18.72
C PRO A 9 -5.32 -30.81 19.32
N ASP A 10 -5.25 -30.63 20.65
CA ASP A 10 -5.95 -29.58 21.40
C ASP A 10 -5.10 -28.28 21.54
N GLY A 11 -3.94 -28.25 20.93
CA GLY A 11 -3.03 -27.10 20.99
C GLY A 11 -3.56 -25.91 20.23
N VAL A 12 -3.57 -24.71 20.87
CA VAL A 12 -3.94 -23.46 20.23
C VAL A 12 -2.73 -22.87 19.51
N ILE A 13 -2.91 -22.50 18.25
CA ILE A 13 -1.88 -21.84 17.45
C ILE A 13 -2.35 -20.41 17.19
N LEU A 14 -1.60 -19.43 17.73
CA LEU A 14 -1.80 -18.00 17.47
C LEU A 14 -0.77 -17.54 16.44
N GLY A 15 -1.23 -16.97 15.33
CA GLY A 15 -0.41 -16.32 14.31
C GLY A 15 -0.53 -14.81 14.40
N LEU A 16 0.60 -14.11 14.36
CA LEU A 16 0.66 -12.65 14.30
C LEU A 16 1.32 -12.24 12.99
N THR A 17 0.70 -11.33 12.26
CA THR A 17 1.25 -10.80 11.00
C THR A 17 0.79 -9.36 10.79
N ALA A 18 1.68 -8.51 10.28
CA ALA A 18 1.33 -7.17 9.82
C ALA A 18 0.71 -7.19 8.40
N THR A 19 0.84 -8.32 7.70
CA THR A 19 0.40 -8.44 6.30
C THR A 19 -0.29 -9.81 6.12
N PRO A 20 -1.60 -9.89 6.40
CA PRO A 20 -2.35 -11.15 6.31
C PRO A 20 -2.46 -11.67 4.87
N GLU A 21 -2.29 -10.82 3.88
CA GLU A 21 -2.23 -11.20 2.46
C GLU A 21 -0.82 -11.66 2.11
N ARG A 22 -0.64 -12.98 1.97
CA ARG A 22 0.63 -13.56 1.56
C ARG A 22 0.84 -13.44 0.05
N GLY A 23 2.05 -13.08 -0.32
CA GLY A 23 2.42 -12.95 -1.73
C GLY A 23 2.52 -14.28 -2.50
N ASP A 24 2.65 -15.41 -1.78
CA ASP A 24 2.68 -16.76 -2.34
C ASP A 24 1.29 -17.33 -2.67
N LYS A 25 0.23 -16.53 -2.51
CA LYS A 25 -1.18 -16.91 -2.74
C LYS A 25 -1.70 -18.07 -1.85
N GLN A 26 -0.91 -18.54 -0.89
CA GLN A 26 -1.40 -19.47 0.09
C GLN A 26 -2.21 -18.71 1.15
N ALA A 27 -3.51 -18.89 1.14
CA ALA A 27 -4.37 -18.24 2.12
C ALA A 27 -3.99 -18.67 3.54
N LEU A 28 -3.90 -17.73 4.47
CA LEU A 28 -3.72 -18.02 5.89
C LEU A 28 -4.83 -18.95 6.41
N THR A 29 -5.98 -18.98 5.74
CA THR A 29 -7.10 -19.91 6.00
C THR A 29 -6.73 -21.38 5.85
N ALA A 30 -5.65 -21.72 5.13
CA ALA A 30 -5.12 -23.08 5.09
C ALA A 30 -4.51 -23.51 6.44
N VAL A 31 -4.13 -22.54 7.27
CA VAL A 31 -3.46 -22.78 8.56
C VAL A 31 -4.30 -22.31 9.74
N PHE A 32 -5.01 -21.19 9.60
CA PHE A 32 -5.81 -20.56 10.67
C PHE A 32 -7.28 -20.55 10.29
N ASN A 33 -8.13 -20.95 11.22
CA ASN A 33 -9.58 -21.05 11.01
C ASN A 33 -10.32 -19.74 11.33
N ASN A 34 -9.67 -18.82 12.04
CA ASN A 34 -10.29 -17.58 12.50
C ASN A 34 -9.29 -16.41 12.57
N VAL A 35 -9.79 -15.21 12.46
CA VAL A 35 -9.08 -13.94 12.76
C VAL A 35 -9.59 -13.48 14.12
N ALA A 36 -8.73 -13.55 15.14
CA ALA A 36 -9.09 -13.16 16.49
C ALA A 36 -9.20 -11.64 16.64
N ASP A 37 -8.31 -10.88 15.99
CA ASP A 37 -8.30 -9.42 16.01
C ASP A 37 -7.59 -8.86 14.79
N LYS A 38 -7.94 -7.62 14.40
CA LYS A 38 -7.32 -6.88 13.31
C LYS A 38 -7.20 -5.41 13.71
N ILE A 39 -5.99 -4.89 13.69
CA ILE A 39 -5.69 -3.48 13.94
C ILE A 39 -5.16 -2.85 12.66
N THR A 40 -5.72 -1.72 12.26
CA THR A 40 -5.30 -0.98 11.07
C THR A 40 -4.11 -0.05 11.39
N VAL A 41 -3.40 0.38 10.34
CA VAL A 41 -2.31 1.37 10.49
C VAL A 41 -2.86 2.69 11.06
N GLY A 42 -4.05 3.12 10.63
CA GLY A 42 -4.68 4.33 11.14
C GLY A 42 -5.02 4.27 12.63
N GLU A 43 -5.56 3.15 13.10
CA GLU A 43 -5.79 2.94 14.53
C GLU A 43 -4.49 2.99 15.33
N LEU A 44 -3.40 2.41 14.79
CA LEU A 44 -2.08 2.48 15.42
C LEU A 44 -1.51 3.89 15.42
N ILE A 45 -1.75 4.69 14.39
CA ILE A 45 -1.37 6.11 14.34
C ILE A 45 -2.21 6.91 15.34
N ALA A 46 -3.52 6.71 15.36
CA ALA A 46 -4.42 7.38 16.30
C ALA A 46 -4.09 7.05 17.76
N ALA A 47 -3.67 5.82 18.04
CA ALA A 47 -3.21 5.37 19.36
C ALA A 47 -1.77 5.84 19.71
N GLY A 48 -1.04 6.47 18.78
CA GLY A 48 0.34 6.92 18.99
C GLY A 48 1.40 5.80 18.92
N ASN A 49 1.00 4.61 18.47
CA ASN A 49 1.91 3.48 18.31
C ASN A 49 2.71 3.54 16.99
N LEU A 50 2.24 4.32 16.04
CA LEU A 50 2.92 4.67 14.79
C LEU A 50 2.86 6.18 14.55
N VAL A 51 3.86 6.72 13.83
CA VAL A 51 3.84 8.10 13.36
C VAL A 51 3.16 8.20 12.00
N GLN A 52 2.67 9.40 11.68
CA GLN A 52 2.02 9.69 10.40
C GLN A 52 3.03 9.57 9.24
N PRO A 53 2.80 8.76 8.20
CA PRO A 53 3.59 8.80 6.99
C PRO A 53 3.21 10.01 6.13
N ARG A 54 4.24 10.68 5.56
CA ARG A 54 4.09 11.69 4.53
C ARG A 54 4.72 11.14 3.25
N ALA A 55 3.90 10.59 2.37
CA ALA A 55 4.37 9.86 1.21
C ALA A 55 4.34 10.72 -0.05
N PHE A 56 5.44 10.70 -0.81
CA PHE A 56 5.62 11.40 -2.07
C PHE A 56 5.94 10.38 -3.16
N ARG A 57 5.13 10.36 -4.20
CA ARG A 57 5.46 9.67 -5.45
C ARG A 57 6.38 10.57 -6.26
N MET A 58 7.57 10.07 -6.55
CA MET A 58 8.58 10.82 -7.27
C MET A 58 8.55 10.40 -8.73
N ASP A 59 8.04 11.27 -9.59
CA ASP A 59 8.08 11.05 -11.03
C ASP A 59 9.35 11.66 -11.62
N ILE A 60 10.30 10.80 -11.93
CA ILE A 60 11.56 11.16 -12.60
C ILE A 60 11.58 10.72 -14.08
N GLY A 61 10.38 10.51 -14.66
CA GLY A 61 10.22 10.10 -16.06
C GLY A 61 10.46 8.60 -16.32
N LEU A 62 10.59 7.79 -15.28
CA LEU A 62 10.88 6.35 -15.40
C LEU A 62 9.70 5.43 -15.02
N ASN A 63 8.57 6.00 -14.61
CA ASN A 63 7.42 5.22 -14.14
C ASN A 63 6.92 4.20 -15.16
N ASP A 64 6.85 4.57 -16.44
CA ASP A 64 6.41 3.67 -17.51
C ASP A 64 7.41 2.53 -17.73
N GLN A 65 8.71 2.80 -17.65
CA GLN A 65 9.74 1.75 -17.77
C GLN A 65 9.66 0.78 -16.60
N LEU A 66 9.56 1.27 -15.37
CA LEU A 66 9.45 0.44 -14.17
C LEU A 66 8.16 -0.41 -14.13
N GLN A 67 7.05 0.10 -14.66
CA GLN A 67 5.80 -0.66 -14.75
C GLN A 67 5.85 -1.79 -15.80
N ASN A 68 6.73 -1.68 -16.78
CA ASN A 68 6.88 -2.66 -17.86
C ASN A 68 7.99 -3.71 -17.58
N VAL A 69 8.72 -3.59 -16.46
CA VAL A 69 9.72 -4.58 -16.03
C VAL A 69 9.06 -5.96 -15.91
N GLN A 70 9.72 -6.95 -16.43
CA GLN A 70 9.25 -8.34 -16.39
C GLN A 70 9.26 -8.88 -14.96
N LYS A 71 8.43 -9.89 -14.71
CA LYS A 71 8.41 -10.60 -13.44
C LYS A 71 9.07 -11.96 -13.59
N THR A 72 10.04 -12.22 -12.73
CA THR A 72 10.65 -13.55 -12.59
C THR A 72 10.02 -14.20 -11.35
N GLY A 73 9.05 -15.10 -11.59
CA GLY A 73 8.26 -15.67 -10.50
C GLY A 73 7.30 -14.67 -9.83
N ALA A 74 7.42 -14.48 -8.53
CA ALA A 74 6.58 -13.58 -7.75
C ALA A 74 7.13 -12.13 -7.68
N GLU A 75 8.38 -11.90 -8.07
CA GLU A 75 9.08 -10.62 -7.98
C GLU A 75 9.36 -10.03 -9.36
N PHE A 76 9.62 -8.72 -9.42
CA PHE A 76 10.16 -8.08 -10.62
C PHE A 76 11.59 -8.56 -10.88
N ASP A 77 12.01 -8.54 -12.14
CA ASP A 77 13.41 -8.74 -12.47
C ASP A 77 14.25 -7.56 -11.96
N MET A 78 15.00 -7.79 -10.88
CA MET A 78 15.78 -6.75 -10.22
C MET A 78 17.00 -6.31 -11.03
N GLY A 79 17.48 -7.12 -11.98
CA GLY A 79 18.52 -6.73 -12.92
C GLY A 79 17.99 -5.72 -13.95
N GLU A 80 16.78 -5.92 -14.48
CA GLU A 80 16.12 -4.91 -15.33
C GLU A 80 15.85 -3.62 -14.55
N VAL A 81 15.42 -3.70 -13.28
CA VAL A 81 15.23 -2.53 -12.41
C VAL A 81 16.54 -1.79 -12.20
N GLU A 82 17.65 -2.51 -11.93
CA GLU A 82 18.98 -1.91 -11.79
C GLU A 82 19.36 -1.15 -13.08
N ALA A 83 19.23 -1.77 -14.25
CA ALA A 83 19.56 -1.14 -15.52
C ALA A 83 18.79 0.17 -15.76
N ILE A 84 17.59 0.31 -15.20
CA ILE A 84 16.78 1.54 -15.27
C ILE A 84 17.23 2.55 -14.21
N MET A 85 17.42 2.12 -12.96
CA MET A 85 17.57 2.97 -11.78
C MET A 85 19.03 3.30 -11.43
N ASP A 86 19.99 2.41 -11.76
CA ASP A 86 21.41 2.60 -11.44
C ASP A 86 22.13 3.43 -12.50
N LYS A 87 21.71 4.70 -12.61
CA LYS A 87 22.29 5.69 -13.53
C LYS A 87 22.61 6.97 -12.75
N ARG A 88 23.73 7.62 -13.06
CA ARG A 88 24.14 8.87 -12.41
C ARG A 88 23.06 9.96 -12.42
N ALA A 89 22.35 10.11 -13.54
CA ALA A 89 21.26 11.07 -13.65
C ALA A 89 20.11 10.76 -12.67
N VAL A 90 19.77 9.48 -12.51
CA VAL A 90 18.74 9.02 -11.56
C VAL A 90 19.21 9.25 -10.12
N HIS A 91 20.46 8.89 -9.80
CA HIS A 91 21.04 9.15 -8.48
C HIS A 91 21.00 10.65 -8.14
N SER A 92 21.34 11.51 -9.08
CA SER A 92 21.28 12.97 -8.87
C SER A 92 19.87 13.46 -8.55
N GLU A 93 18.84 12.95 -9.23
CA GLU A 93 17.44 13.25 -8.94
C GLU A 93 17.00 12.73 -7.57
N ILE A 94 17.41 11.51 -7.20
CA ILE A 94 17.15 10.94 -5.88
C ILE A 94 17.76 11.84 -4.79
N LEU A 95 19.02 12.23 -4.94
CA LEU A 95 19.72 13.09 -4.00
C LEU A 95 19.05 14.48 -3.91
N ARG A 96 18.69 15.07 -5.04
CA ARG A 96 18.01 16.38 -5.10
C ARG A 96 16.72 16.37 -4.30
N HIS A 97 15.84 15.40 -4.56
CA HIS A 97 14.57 15.29 -3.87
C HIS A 97 14.71 14.90 -2.40
N TRP A 98 15.69 14.05 -2.08
CA TRP A 98 15.98 13.71 -0.70
C TRP A 98 16.47 14.95 0.08
N ARG A 99 17.36 15.77 -0.50
CA ARG A 99 17.81 17.01 0.13
C ARG A 99 16.66 17.98 0.39
N GLU A 100 15.78 18.14 -0.57
CA GLU A 100 14.64 19.04 -0.46
C GLU A 100 13.67 18.64 0.66
N LYS A 101 13.44 17.31 0.83
CA LYS A 101 12.35 16.81 1.67
C LYS A 101 12.78 16.14 2.97
N ALA A 102 14.00 15.63 3.06
CA ALA A 102 14.42 14.74 4.14
C ALA A 102 15.89 14.87 4.57
N SER A 103 16.61 15.95 4.21
CA SER A 103 18.03 16.13 4.51
C SER A 103 18.37 16.14 6.01
N ASP A 104 17.44 16.51 6.87
CA ASP A 104 17.57 16.49 8.33
C ASP A 104 17.31 15.11 8.95
N ARG A 105 16.81 14.12 8.20
CA ARG A 105 16.29 12.86 8.72
C ARG A 105 17.24 11.69 8.51
N SER A 106 17.33 10.81 9.51
CA SER A 106 17.97 9.49 9.33
C SER A 106 17.13 8.68 8.36
N THR A 107 17.77 8.21 7.29
CA THR A 107 17.08 7.66 6.11
C THR A 107 17.48 6.21 5.87
N VAL A 108 16.48 5.37 5.51
CA VAL A 108 16.71 4.02 4.98
C VAL A 108 16.28 3.98 3.53
N VAL A 109 17.12 3.42 2.65
CA VAL A 109 16.89 3.27 1.22
C VAL A 109 16.80 1.80 0.87
N PHE A 110 15.75 1.41 0.18
CA PHE A 110 15.55 0.05 -0.33
C PHE A 110 15.90 -0.01 -1.83
N CYS A 111 16.99 -0.71 -2.15
CA CYS A 111 17.55 -0.82 -3.49
C CYS A 111 17.16 -2.16 -4.15
N SER A 112 17.32 -2.24 -5.49
CA SER A 112 17.05 -3.44 -6.29
C SER A 112 18.12 -4.50 -6.10
N THR A 113 19.39 -4.10 -6.21
CA THR A 113 20.56 -4.99 -6.17
C THR A 113 21.64 -4.43 -5.27
N ILE A 114 22.64 -5.26 -4.96
CA ILE A 114 23.80 -4.88 -4.15
C ILE A 114 24.59 -3.79 -4.86
N GLN A 115 24.82 -3.94 -6.16
CA GLN A 115 25.55 -2.98 -6.97
C GLN A 115 24.86 -1.62 -6.96
N HIS A 116 23.53 -1.58 -7.19
CA HIS A 116 22.74 -0.36 -7.10
C HIS A 116 22.85 0.31 -5.71
N ALA A 117 22.81 -0.48 -4.62
CA ALA A 117 22.96 0.05 -3.27
C ALA A 117 24.35 0.67 -3.03
N GLN A 118 25.41 0.02 -3.55
CA GLN A 118 26.79 0.51 -3.43
C GLN A 118 27.02 1.80 -4.21
N HIS A 119 26.58 1.85 -5.49
CA HIS A 119 26.71 3.04 -6.33
C HIS A 119 25.91 4.24 -5.80
N LEU A 120 24.68 4.00 -5.33
CA LEU A 120 23.89 5.06 -4.74
C LEU A 120 24.48 5.54 -3.38
N ALA A 121 25.06 4.62 -2.56
CA ALA A 121 25.75 5.01 -1.35
C ALA A 121 27.02 5.85 -1.65
N GLU A 122 27.74 5.53 -2.72
CA GLU A 122 28.87 6.33 -3.21
C GLU A 122 28.40 7.71 -3.63
N ALA A 123 27.32 7.82 -4.42
CA ALA A 123 26.75 9.09 -4.81
C ALA A 123 26.37 9.99 -3.61
N PHE A 124 25.80 9.41 -2.55
CA PHE A 124 25.56 10.15 -1.30
C PHE A 124 26.85 10.62 -0.64
N ARG A 125 27.90 9.77 -0.59
CA ARG A 125 29.19 10.14 0.02
C ARG A 125 29.91 11.23 -0.77
N ASP A 126 29.90 11.15 -2.10
CA ASP A 126 30.48 12.16 -3.00
C ASP A 126 29.82 13.52 -2.78
N ASP A 127 28.58 13.52 -2.37
CA ASP A 127 27.77 14.69 -2.03
C ASP A 127 27.92 15.15 -0.56
N GLY A 128 28.90 14.56 0.18
CA GLY A 128 29.23 14.91 1.57
C GLY A 128 28.29 14.30 2.63
N ILE A 129 27.43 13.36 2.25
CA ILE A 129 26.44 12.74 3.14
C ILE A 129 26.96 11.37 3.58
N SER A 130 27.01 11.12 4.92
CA SER A 130 27.44 9.82 5.44
C SER A 130 26.43 8.73 5.04
N ALA A 131 26.85 7.81 4.19
CA ALA A 131 26.03 6.75 3.65
C ALA A 131 26.78 5.42 3.58
N GLU A 132 26.13 4.34 4.01
CA GLU A 132 26.67 2.98 3.93
C GLU A 132 25.59 2.00 3.50
N ALA A 133 26.01 0.91 2.85
CA ALA A 133 25.11 -0.15 2.41
C ALA A 133 25.30 -1.41 3.26
N VAL A 134 24.20 -2.12 3.52
CA VAL A 134 24.18 -3.45 4.15
C VAL A 134 23.56 -4.46 3.19
N HIS A 135 24.18 -5.63 3.03
CA HIS A 135 23.72 -6.65 2.11
C HIS A 135 24.18 -8.05 2.50
N SER A 136 23.68 -9.07 1.83
CA SER A 136 23.92 -10.49 2.15
C SER A 136 25.33 -10.98 1.91
N GLU A 137 26.10 -10.32 1.04
CA GLU A 137 27.49 -10.69 0.73
C GLU A 137 28.51 -10.16 1.76
N MET A 138 28.07 -9.29 2.68
CA MET A 138 28.90 -8.83 3.79
C MET A 138 28.84 -9.82 4.95
N SER A 139 29.90 -9.84 5.77
CA SER A 139 29.86 -10.59 7.02
C SER A 139 28.79 -10.05 7.98
N ASP A 140 28.28 -10.92 8.84
CA ASP A 140 27.29 -10.49 9.84
C ASP A 140 27.86 -9.45 10.81
N ASP A 141 29.16 -9.52 11.13
CA ASP A 141 29.85 -8.57 12.01
C ASP A 141 29.97 -7.18 11.35
N ASP A 142 30.30 -7.12 10.05
CA ASP A 142 30.37 -5.86 9.32
C ASP A 142 28.98 -5.23 9.22
N ASN A 143 27.98 -6.01 8.83
CA ASN A 143 26.58 -5.56 8.80
C ASN A 143 26.14 -5.04 10.19
N ALA A 144 26.40 -5.78 11.26
CA ALA A 144 26.05 -5.39 12.62
C ALA A 144 26.77 -4.09 13.04
N THR A 145 28.00 -3.90 12.59
CA THR A 145 28.78 -2.69 12.88
C THR A 145 28.19 -1.47 12.18
N ILE A 146 27.82 -1.58 10.91
CA ILE A 146 27.15 -0.52 10.13
C ILE A 146 25.80 -0.18 10.77
N LEU A 147 24.99 -1.18 11.09
CA LEU A 147 23.67 -0.99 11.71
C LEU A 147 23.79 -0.26 13.07
N ARG A 148 24.79 -0.62 13.87
CA ARG A 148 25.07 0.05 15.17
C ARG A 148 25.48 1.50 14.96
N ARG A 149 26.34 1.80 13.96
CA ARG A 149 26.75 3.17 13.63
C ARG A 149 25.56 4.01 13.14
N PHE A 150 24.66 3.44 12.35
CA PHE A 150 23.43 4.09 11.95
C PHE A 150 22.50 4.36 13.14
N ASP A 151 22.32 3.36 14.02
CA ASP A 151 21.53 3.49 15.24
C ASP A 151 22.05 4.61 16.17
N GLN A 152 23.38 4.79 16.20
CA GLN A 152 24.04 5.89 16.92
C GLN A 152 23.98 7.25 16.21
N GLY A 153 23.44 7.32 15.00
CA GLY A 153 23.37 8.55 14.19
C GLY A 153 24.70 8.97 13.54
N LYS A 154 25.70 8.09 13.49
CA LYS A 154 26.98 8.31 12.82
C LYS A 154 26.88 8.14 11.29
N ILE A 155 25.85 7.46 10.82
CA ILE A 155 25.48 7.30 9.42
C ILE A 155 24.13 7.97 9.22
N LYS A 156 24.01 8.79 8.18
CA LYS A 156 22.78 9.52 7.85
C LYS A 156 21.85 8.72 6.97
N VAL A 157 22.40 8.01 5.98
CA VAL A 157 21.67 7.24 5.00
C VAL A 157 22.15 5.79 5.02
N LEU A 158 21.25 4.88 5.30
CA LEU A 158 21.49 3.44 5.28
C LEU A 158 20.80 2.81 4.08
N LEU A 159 21.58 2.24 3.18
CA LEU A 159 21.05 1.57 2.00
C LEU A 159 21.00 0.05 2.24
N ASN A 160 20.03 -0.62 1.64
CA ASN A 160 19.95 -2.08 1.78
C ASN A 160 19.25 -2.76 0.61
N VAL A 161 19.50 -4.07 0.49
CA VAL A 161 18.80 -4.95 -0.45
C VAL A 161 18.07 -6.02 0.37
N MET A 162 16.77 -5.85 0.56
CA MET A 162 15.84 -6.74 1.29
C MET A 162 16.21 -7.07 2.74
N LYS A 163 17.46 -6.86 3.19
CA LYS A 163 17.95 -7.29 4.52
C LYS A 163 17.22 -6.62 5.68
N LEU A 164 16.75 -5.38 5.51
CA LEU A 164 16.06 -4.61 6.56
C LEU A 164 14.52 -4.67 6.45
N THR A 165 13.99 -5.45 5.52
CA THR A 165 12.54 -5.58 5.33
C THR A 165 11.88 -6.26 6.53
N GLU A 166 12.56 -7.22 7.17
CA GLU A 166 12.08 -7.95 8.35
C GLU A 166 13.13 -7.97 9.47
N GLY A 167 12.67 -8.15 10.72
CA GLY A 167 13.52 -8.42 11.88
C GLY A 167 14.38 -7.25 12.41
N TRP A 168 14.44 -6.08 11.73
CA TRP A 168 15.24 -4.93 12.16
C TRP A 168 14.39 -3.82 12.75
N ASP A 169 14.86 -3.22 13.85
CA ASP A 169 14.21 -2.10 14.53
C ASP A 169 15.19 -0.96 14.85
N CYS A 170 14.89 0.21 14.30
CA CYS A 170 15.58 1.44 14.61
C CYS A 170 14.59 2.61 14.61
N GLN A 171 14.28 3.13 15.79
CA GLN A 171 13.26 4.19 15.95
C GLN A 171 13.71 5.55 15.38
N ARG A 172 15.01 5.71 15.14
CA ARG A 172 15.60 6.92 14.54
C ARG A 172 15.14 7.17 13.10
N VAL A 173 14.72 6.14 12.35
CA VAL A 173 14.37 6.25 10.94
C VAL A 173 13.22 7.22 10.75
N GLY A 174 13.49 8.39 10.17
CA GLY A 174 12.52 9.44 9.86
C GLY A 174 12.21 9.59 8.38
N CYS A 175 12.94 8.86 7.52
CA CYS A 175 12.67 8.82 6.08
C CYS A 175 12.90 7.41 5.53
N VAL A 176 12.01 6.98 4.64
CA VAL A 176 12.12 5.74 3.87
C VAL A 176 12.12 6.09 2.39
N VAL A 177 13.12 5.61 1.66
CA VAL A 177 13.23 5.82 0.21
C VAL A 177 13.11 4.47 -0.50
N LEU A 178 12.17 4.36 -1.42
CA LEU A 178 11.97 3.19 -2.26
C LEU A 178 12.53 3.48 -3.64
N VAL A 179 13.67 2.88 -3.98
CA VAL A 179 14.29 2.98 -5.32
C VAL A 179 14.16 1.68 -6.09
N ARG A 180 13.25 0.83 -5.67
CA ARG A 180 12.84 -0.39 -6.35
C ARG A 180 11.32 -0.52 -6.37
N PRO A 181 10.73 -1.09 -7.43
CA PRO A 181 9.32 -1.46 -7.39
C PRO A 181 9.11 -2.63 -6.43
N CYS A 182 7.93 -2.65 -5.79
CA CYS A 182 7.47 -3.78 -5.00
C CYS A 182 6.47 -4.59 -5.82
N SER A 183 6.68 -5.89 -5.95
CA SER A 183 5.74 -6.78 -6.63
C SER A 183 4.49 -7.02 -5.80
N GLN A 184 4.61 -6.87 -4.47
CA GLN A 184 3.57 -7.16 -3.50
C GLN A 184 3.36 -5.95 -2.58
N LYS A 185 2.10 -5.64 -2.28
CA LYS A 185 1.73 -4.59 -1.32
C LYS A 185 2.30 -4.86 0.07
N SER A 186 2.32 -6.12 0.50
CA SER A 186 2.87 -6.53 1.80
C SER A 186 4.34 -6.14 1.95
N THR A 187 5.17 -6.36 0.92
CA THR A 187 6.58 -5.96 0.93
C THR A 187 6.74 -4.44 1.06
N MET A 188 5.95 -3.68 0.32
CA MET A 188 5.93 -2.22 0.43
C MET A 188 5.56 -1.75 1.84
N ILE A 189 4.51 -2.32 2.44
CA ILE A 189 4.07 -2.00 3.80
C ILE A 189 5.16 -2.31 4.81
N GLN A 190 5.85 -3.45 4.69
CA GLN A 190 6.95 -3.83 5.59
C GLN A 190 8.12 -2.84 5.49
N MET A 191 8.52 -2.44 4.28
CA MET A 191 9.58 -1.46 4.06
C MET A 191 9.21 -0.10 4.68
N ILE A 192 8.03 0.42 4.39
CA ILE A 192 7.57 1.72 4.92
C ILE A 192 7.40 1.64 6.44
N GLY A 193 6.90 0.51 6.96
CA GLY A 193 6.71 0.26 8.38
C GLY A 193 7.99 0.42 9.22
N ARG A 194 9.18 0.27 8.61
CA ARG A 194 10.46 0.55 9.31
C ARG A 194 10.59 2.00 9.74
N GLY A 195 10.00 2.92 8.97
CA GLY A 195 9.99 4.35 9.29
C GLY A 195 8.81 4.81 10.15
N LEU A 196 7.75 4.01 10.33
CA LEU A 196 6.56 4.47 11.05
C LEU A 196 6.64 4.36 12.57
N ARG A 197 7.60 3.64 13.13
CA ARG A 197 7.74 3.49 14.59
C ARG A 197 8.05 4.82 15.24
N PRO A 198 7.36 5.22 16.32
CA PRO A 198 7.69 6.43 17.05
C PRO A 198 9.07 6.27 17.73
N CYS A 199 9.76 7.38 17.97
CA CYS A 199 10.98 7.38 18.76
C CYS A 199 10.62 7.61 20.22
N ILE A 200 10.52 6.55 21.00
CA ILE A 200 10.08 6.59 22.40
C ILE A 200 11.23 6.33 23.39
N ASP A 201 12.33 5.72 22.95
CA ASP A 201 13.49 5.44 23.81
C ASP A 201 14.46 6.64 23.79
N ALA A 202 14.18 7.61 24.65
CA ALA A 202 15.02 8.81 24.79
C ALA A 202 16.43 8.51 25.31
N LYS A 203 16.66 7.37 25.97
CA LYS A 203 18.00 6.96 26.42
C LYS A 203 18.86 6.48 25.26
N ARG A 204 18.26 5.69 24.38
CA ARG A 204 18.93 5.16 23.18
C ARG A 204 19.05 6.22 22.09
N TYR A 205 18.09 7.12 21.99
CA TYR A 205 18.02 8.14 20.93
C TYR A 205 17.91 9.56 21.52
N PRO A 206 18.92 10.05 22.24
CA PRO A 206 18.86 11.35 22.88
C PRO A 206 18.70 12.47 21.83
N GLY A 207 17.73 13.37 22.07
CA GLY A 207 17.46 14.52 21.21
C GLY A 207 16.76 14.19 19.87
N VAL A 208 16.39 12.94 19.62
CA VAL A 208 15.62 12.57 18.42
C VAL A 208 14.13 12.79 18.67
N ILE A 209 13.56 13.77 17.98
CA ILE A 209 12.11 14.02 17.95
C ILE A 209 11.57 13.57 16.61
N LYS A 210 10.56 12.71 16.62
CA LYS A 210 9.98 12.14 15.42
C LYS A 210 8.46 12.26 15.47
N SER A 211 7.91 13.14 14.65
CA SER A 211 6.47 13.41 14.54
C SER A 211 5.81 12.70 13.38
N ASP A 212 6.59 12.44 12.33
CA ASP A 212 6.15 11.82 11.08
C ASP A 212 7.29 11.00 10.46
N CYS A 213 6.98 10.34 9.36
CA CYS A 213 7.97 9.68 8.51
C CYS A 213 7.76 10.09 7.06
N ILE A 214 8.81 10.59 6.42
CA ILE A 214 8.79 10.88 4.99
C ILE A 214 9.00 9.59 4.21
N VAL A 215 8.19 9.37 3.19
CA VAL A 215 8.33 8.26 2.24
C VAL A 215 8.53 8.84 0.85
N LEU A 216 9.68 8.55 0.24
CA LEU A 216 9.99 8.95 -1.13
C LEU A 216 9.97 7.70 -2.01
N ASP A 217 8.99 7.59 -2.89
CA ASP A 217 8.85 6.45 -3.79
C ASP A 217 9.26 6.79 -5.22
N PHE A 218 10.48 6.39 -5.59
CA PHE A 218 11.01 6.44 -6.95
C PHE A 218 10.78 5.12 -7.71
N GLY A 219 10.40 4.05 -6.99
CA GLY A 219 10.19 2.71 -7.53
C GLY A 219 8.77 2.47 -8.06
N ALA A 220 7.92 3.49 -8.15
CA ALA A 220 6.52 3.39 -8.56
C ALA A 220 5.67 2.38 -7.75
N SER A 221 6.11 2.05 -6.54
CA SER A 221 5.40 1.08 -5.66
C SER A 221 4.06 1.62 -5.18
N LEU A 222 4.00 2.90 -4.78
CA LEU A 222 2.75 3.57 -4.39
C LEU A 222 1.81 3.76 -5.59
N LEU A 223 2.35 3.92 -6.80
CA LEU A 223 1.55 3.98 -8.02
C LEU A 223 0.90 2.61 -8.33
N THR A 224 1.64 1.53 -8.06
CA THR A 224 1.20 0.16 -8.35
C THR A 224 0.20 -0.37 -7.31
N HIS A 225 0.43 -0.10 -6.03
CA HIS A 225 -0.32 -0.71 -4.92
C HIS A 225 -1.30 0.24 -4.25
N GLY A 226 -1.23 1.55 -4.55
CA GLY A 226 -2.00 2.56 -3.84
C GLY A 226 -1.50 2.74 -2.41
N ASP A 227 -2.37 3.30 -1.57
CA ASP A 227 -2.05 3.57 -0.16
C ASP A 227 -1.79 2.31 0.65
N ILE A 228 -0.98 2.46 1.71
CA ILE A 228 -0.61 1.38 2.64
C ILE A 228 -1.85 0.79 3.29
N ASP A 229 -2.80 1.64 3.66
CA ASP A 229 -4.12 1.26 4.12
C ASP A 229 -5.17 1.81 3.16
N ALA A 230 -5.95 0.93 2.57
CA ALA A 230 -7.03 1.35 1.69
C ALA A 230 -8.15 2.10 2.46
N GLY A 231 -8.06 2.17 3.78
CA GLY A 231 -8.95 2.90 4.68
C GLY A 231 -8.38 4.19 5.24
N ASP A 232 -7.07 4.40 5.18
CA ASP A 232 -6.44 5.55 5.81
C ASP A 232 -5.82 6.51 4.79
N ARG A 233 -6.12 7.77 4.95
CA ARG A 233 -5.53 8.87 4.18
C ARG A 233 -4.03 9.01 4.50
N LEU A 234 -3.19 8.20 3.90
CA LEU A 234 -1.73 8.34 3.98
C LEU A 234 -1.23 9.56 3.21
N PHE A 235 -2.06 10.12 2.34
CA PHE A 235 -1.78 11.36 1.64
C PHE A 235 -2.53 12.49 2.33
N VAL A 236 -1.84 13.20 3.20
CA VAL A 236 -2.28 14.54 3.56
C VAL A 236 -2.30 15.33 2.25
N ARG A 237 -3.51 15.75 1.77
CA ARG A 237 -3.57 16.90 0.88
C ARG A 237 -2.67 17.95 1.52
N GLN A 238 -1.74 18.50 0.77
CA GLN A 238 -1.00 19.67 1.21
C GLN A 238 -2.01 20.69 1.75
N SER A 239 -2.22 20.72 3.05
CA SER A 239 -2.61 21.93 3.73
C SER A 239 -1.34 22.79 3.68
N GLU A 240 -1.44 23.98 3.20
CA GLU A 240 -0.34 24.91 2.98
C GLU A 240 0.43 25.31 4.26
N THR A 241 0.12 24.68 5.40
CA THR A 241 0.80 24.85 6.68
C THR A 241 1.26 23.46 7.18
N GLY A 242 2.49 23.13 6.85
CA GLY A 242 3.10 21.82 7.07
C GLY A 242 3.56 21.51 8.49
N GLU A 243 2.81 21.88 9.53
CA GLU A 243 3.15 21.52 10.92
C GLU A 243 2.42 20.25 11.34
N ALA A 244 3.19 19.25 11.80
CA ALA A 244 2.65 18.06 12.41
C ALA A 244 1.86 18.43 13.69
N PRO A 245 0.75 17.75 14.00
CA PRO A 245 -0.01 18.03 15.22
C PRO A 245 0.90 17.85 16.45
N MET A 246 1.00 18.90 17.26
CA MET A 246 1.79 18.94 18.48
C MET A 246 0.89 18.91 19.71
N LYS A 247 1.35 18.29 20.80
CA LYS A 247 0.70 18.36 22.12
C LYS A 247 1.68 18.91 23.14
N LYS A 248 1.16 19.63 24.13
CA LYS A 248 1.97 20.19 25.21
C LYS A 248 2.08 19.16 26.33
N CYS A 249 3.28 18.88 26.79
CA CYS A 249 3.49 18.04 27.95
C CYS A 249 2.95 18.73 29.21
N PRO A 250 2.04 18.10 29.99
CA PRO A 250 1.48 18.74 31.18
C PRO A 250 2.52 18.90 32.31
N GLU A 251 3.58 18.09 32.34
CA GLU A 251 4.59 18.09 33.39
C GLU A 251 5.67 19.14 33.12
N CYS A 252 6.29 19.17 31.94
CA CYS A 252 7.40 20.07 31.64
C CYS A 252 7.07 21.19 30.66
N GLY A 253 5.84 21.25 30.14
CA GLY A 253 5.36 22.32 29.25
C GLY A 253 5.91 22.29 27.83
N ILE A 254 6.83 21.36 27.51
CA ILE A 254 7.40 21.28 26.15
C ILE A 254 6.33 20.81 25.14
N GLN A 255 6.43 21.33 23.93
CA GLN A 255 5.63 20.82 22.82
C GLN A 255 6.30 19.56 22.25
N VAL A 256 5.56 18.48 22.17
CA VAL A 256 5.99 17.21 21.62
C VAL A 256 4.99 16.76 20.53
N PRO A 257 5.44 15.97 19.56
CA PRO A 257 4.53 15.40 18.58
C PRO A 257 3.35 14.68 19.24
N ALA A 258 2.15 14.86 18.72
CA ALA A 258 0.94 14.24 19.27
C ALA A 258 1.03 12.70 19.31
N ALA A 259 1.84 12.11 18.44
CA ALA A 259 2.05 10.67 18.33
C ALA A 259 2.93 10.04 19.43
N VAL A 260 3.68 10.81 20.25
CA VAL A 260 4.56 10.20 21.25
C VAL A 260 3.78 9.75 22.49
N GLY A 261 4.01 8.52 22.94
CA GLY A 261 3.39 7.94 24.14
C GLY A 261 4.03 8.42 25.44
N SER A 262 5.29 8.92 25.41
CA SER A 262 5.98 9.50 26.57
C SER A 262 6.76 10.75 26.17
N CYS A 263 6.86 11.71 27.08
CA CYS A 263 7.62 12.92 26.85
C CYS A 263 9.13 12.60 26.80
N PRO A 264 9.83 12.94 25.71
CA PRO A 264 11.25 12.64 25.56
C PRO A 264 12.15 13.48 26.50
N VAL A 265 11.57 14.53 27.12
CA VAL A 265 12.34 15.44 28.01
C VAL A 265 12.20 15.06 29.47
N CYS A 266 10.99 14.81 29.96
CA CYS A 266 10.75 14.53 31.38
C CYS A 266 10.25 13.12 31.68
N GLY A 267 10.02 12.27 30.65
CA GLY A 267 9.55 10.90 30.81
C GLY A 267 8.05 10.79 31.15
N TYR A 268 7.30 11.90 31.17
CA TYR A 268 5.85 11.86 31.44
C TYR A 268 5.17 10.95 30.42
N ILE A 269 4.47 9.92 30.91
CA ILE A 269 3.67 9.01 30.09
C ILE A 269 2.32 9.68 29.84
N PHE A 270 2.04 10.02 28.57
CA PHE A 270 0.75 10.52 28.20
C PHE A 270 -0.28 9.40 28.38
N PRO A 271 -1.38 9.65 29.13
CA PRO A 271 -2.43 8.67 29.24
C PRO A 271 -2.94 8.36 27.84
N VAL A 272 -2.95 7.07 27.49
CA VAL A 272 -3.70 6.61 26.32
C VAL A 272 -5.15 7.00 26.62
N ARG A 273 -5.68 7.99 25.94
CA ARG A 273 -7.11 8.25 25.94
C ARG A 273 -7.74 7.05 25.23
N VAL A 274 -8.10 6.05 25.99
CA VAL A 274 -9.21 5.18 25.64
C VAL A 274 -10.40 6.13 25.70
N ASN A 275 -10.66 6.81 24.61
CA ASN A 275 -11.83 7.64 24.47
C ASN A 275 -13.00 6.72 24.77
N GLY A 276 -13.70 7.03 25.88
CA GLY A 276 -15.05 6.56 26.05
C GLY A 276 -15.76 6.86 24.75
N VAL A 277 -16.34 5.85 24.20
CA VAL A 277 -17.22 5.74 23.05
C VAL A 277 -17.80 7.11 22.62
N GLU A 278 -16.98 7.96 22.02
CA GLU A 278 -17.37 8.66 20.82
C GLU A 278 -17.03 7.64 19.73
N THR A 279 -18.06 7.08 19.15
CA THR A 279 -17.98 6.33 17.91
C THR A 279 -17.03 7.13 17.03
N ILE A 280 -15.76 6.68 16.92
CA ILE A 280 -14.97 6.96 15.73
C ILE A 280 -15.91 6.44 14.66
N GLU A 281 -16.52 7.38 13.93
CA GLU A 281 -17.21 7.04 12.69
C GLU A 281 -16.24 6.13 11.99
N SER A 282 -16.62 4.85 11.87
CA SER A 282 -15.86 3.84 11.23
C SER A 282 -15.26 4.49 10.00
N PHE A 283 -13.94 4.43 9.79
CA PHE A 283 -13.31 4.97 8.60
C PHE A 283 -13.88 4.19 7.43
N GLU A 284 -15.09 4.57 7.03
CA GLU A 284 -15.73 4.12 5.82
C GLU A 284 -14.98 4.79 4.71
N MET A 285 -14.13 4.01 4.04
CA MET A 285 -13.62 4.42 2.73
C MET A 285 -14.86 4.64 1.89
N SER A 286 -15.21 5.91 1.64
CA SER A 286 -16.45 6.21 0.93
C SER A 286 -16.38 5.55 -0.45
N GLU A 287 -17.50 5.02 -0.92
CA GLU A 287 -17.64 4.45 -2.26
C GLU A 287 -17.03 5.35 -3.34
N MET A 288 -17.18 6.68 -3.18
CA MET A 288 -16.59 7.67 -4.10
C MET A 288 -15.06 7.61 -4.13
N GLN A 289 -14.39 7.39 -3.00
CA GLN A 289 -12.92 7.30 -2.97
C GLN A 289 -12.41 6.04 -3.67
N ILE A 290 -13.07 4.90 -3.50
CA ILE A 290 -12.71 3.66 -4.21
C ILE A 290 -12.90 3.83 -5.71
N ILE A 291 -14.00 4.40 -6.13
CA ILE A 291 -14.33 4.66 -7.53
C ILE A 291 -13.37 5.67 -8.16
N GLU A 292 -13.01 6.73 -7.41
CA GLU A 292 -12.05 7.75 -7.87
C GLU A 292 -10.63 7.20 -8.00
N MET A 293 -10.20 6.31 -7.11
CA MET A 293 -8.87 5.68 -7.12
C MET A 293 -8.76 4.49 -8.06
N SER A 294 -9.87 3.88 -8.44
CA SER A 294 -9.88 2.77 -9.41
C SER A 294 -9.36 3.22 -10.77
N PRO A 295 -8.47 2.46 -11.43
CA PRO A 295 -8.11 2.68 -12.82
C PRO A 295 -9.28 2.39 -13.77
N PHE A 296 -10.28 1.62 -13.32
CA PHE A 296 -11.46 1.25 -14.09
C PHE A 296 -12.60 2.23 -13.83
N ARG A 297 -13.53 2.28 -14.77
CA ARG A 297 -14.75 3.07 -14.64
C ARG A 297 -15.85 2.19 -14.05
N TRP A 298 -16.31 2.52 -12.85
CA TRP A 298 -17.44 1.87 -12.21
C TRP A 298 -18.75 2.55 -12.62
N GLU A 299 -19.68 1.80 -13.17
CA GLU A 299 -21.00 2.26 -13.61
C GLU A 299 -22.09 1.77 -12.65
N SER A 300 -23.00 2.66 -12.27
CA SER A 300 -24.26 2.28 -11.65
C SER A 300 -25.17 1.67 -12.73
N MET A 301 -25.60 0.45 -12.51
CA MET A 301 -26.46 -0.24 -13.47
C MET A 301 -27.95 0.13 -13.24
N TYR A 302 -28.83 -0.78 -13.07
CA TYR A 302 -30.29 -0.54 -13.00
C TYR A 302 -30.74 0.25 -11.76
N SER A 303 -29.94 0.29 -10.71
CA SER A 303 -30.17 1.04 -9.49
C SER A 303 -28.83 1.18 -8.75
N ASP A 304 -28.80 1.91 -7.63
CA ASP A 304 -27.60 1.97 -6.77
C ASP A 304 -27.27 0.64 -6.08
N ALA A 305 -28.16 -0.35 -6.18
CA ALA A 305 -27.91 -1.69 -5.67
C ALA A 305 -26.92 -2.50 -6.50
N VAL A 306 -26.63 -2.08 -7.73
CA VAL A 306 -25.68 -2.78 -8.62
C VAL A 306 -24.66 -1.82 -9.19
N ARG A 307 -23.39 -2.07 -8.87
CA ARG A 307 -22.23 -1.40 -9.49
C ARG A 307 -21.45 -2.40 -10.33
N MET A 308 -21.01 -2.00 -11.50
CA MET A 308 -20.26 -2.86 -12.41
C MET A 308 -19.11 -2.13 -13.10
N ALA A 309 -18.01 -2.84 -13.30
CA ALA A 309 -16.91 -2.39 -14.15
C ALA A 309 -16.49 -3.50 -15.12
N ASN A 310 -16.11 -3.11 -16.33
CA ASN A 310 -15.63 -4.00 -17.38
C ASN A 310 -14.19 -3.63 -17.76
N ALA A 311 -13.30 -4.63 -17.71
CA ALA A 311 -11.89 -4.50 -18.03
C ALA A 311 -11.50 -5.34 -19.25
N LEU A 312 -12.38 -5.42 -20.26
CA LEU A 312 -12.24 -6.13 -21.53
C LEU A 312 -12.10 -7.65 -21.37
N THR A 313 -11.06 -8.14 -20.74
CA THR A 313 -10.81 -9.59 -20.50
C THR A 313 -11.49 -10.09 -19.22
N ALA A 314 -11.90 -9.19 -18.34
CA ALA A 314 -12.60 -9.50 -17.09
C ALA A 314 -13.63 -8.43 -16.77
N TRP A 315 -14.59 -8.77 -15.92
CA TRP A 315 -15.58 -7.84 -15.37
C TRP A 315 -15.78 -8.12 -13.88
N GLY A 316 -16.17 -7.09 -13.16
CA GLY A 316 -16.52 -7.17 -11.75
C GLY A 316 -17.83 -6.47 -11.46
N ALA A 317 -18.60 -6.97 -10.51
CA ALA A 317 -19.80 -6.29 -10.05
C ALA A 317 -19.98 -6.43 -8.54
N VAL A 318 -20.63 -5.44 -7.94
CA VAL A 318 -21.09 -5.46 -6.55
C VAL A 318 -22.61 -5.35 -6.54
N ILE A 319 -23.27 -6.28 -5.88
CA ILE A 319 -24.72 -6.42 -5.84
C ILE A 319 -25.19 -6.43 -4.40
N LYS A 320 -26.04 -5.48 -4.04
CA LYS A 320 -26.69 -5.43 -2.72
C LYS A 320 -27.93 -6.33 -2.73
N LEU A 321 -27.99 -7.28 -1.79
CA LEU A 321 -29.16 -8.10 -1.50
C LEU A 321 -29.46 -8.05 0.00
N GLY A 322 -30.55 -7.39 0.38
CA GLY A 322 -30.80 -7.07 1.80
C GLY A 322 -29.68 -6.19 2.34
N GLU A 323 -29.08 -6.58 3.46
CA GLU A 323 -27.95 -5.89 4.08
C GLU A 323 -26.56 -6.40 3.63
N VAL A 324 -26.54 -7.36 2.69
CA VAL A 324 -25.30 -7.99 2.22
C VAL A 324 -24.93 -7.50 0.84
N TYR A 325 -23.65 -7.11 0.67
CA TYR A 325 -23.02 -6.81 -0.60
C TYR A 325 -22.25 -8.03 -1.10
N ASN A 326 -22.57 -8.45 -2.32
CA ASN A 326 -21.92 -9.56 -2.99
C ASN A 326 -20.99 -9.00 -4.07
N ALA A 327 -19.69 -9.13 -3.87
CA ALA A 327 -18.71 -8.86 -4.92
C ALA A 327 -18.55 -10.12 -5.76
N ILE A 328 -18.75 -9.98 -7.05
CA ILE A 328 -18.64 -11.05 -8.03
C ILE A 328 -17.75 -10.62 -9.19
N GLY A 329 -17.19 -11.58 -9.89
CA GLY A 329 -16.39 -11.33 -11.07
C GLY A 329 -16.38 -12.48 -12.02
N GLY A 330 -15.99 -12.23 -13.26
CA GLY A 330 -15.81 -13.23 -14.29
C GLY A 330 -14.77 -12.80 -15.30
N VAL A 331 -14.12 -13.78 -15.91
CA VAL A 331 -13.25 -13.56 -17.07
C VAL A 331 -14.03 -13.90 -18.34
N THR A 332 -13.65 -13.32 -19.47
CA THR A 332 -14.31 -13.56 -20.76
C THR A 332 -14.28 -15.05 -21.09
N GLY A 333 -15.45 -15.63 -21.34
CA GLY A 333 -15.59 -17.07 -21.59
C GLY A 333 -15.50 -17.98 -20.35
N GLY A 334 -15.21 -17.43 -19.17
CA GLY A 334 -15.06 -18.16 -17.93
C GLY A 334 -16.32 -18.25 -17.07
N VAL A 335 -16.16 -18.77 -15.86
CA VAL A 335 -17.23 -18.88 -14.86
C VAL A 335 -17.40 -17.59 -14.07
N VAL A 336 -18.60 -17.37 -13.54
CA VAL A 336 -18.86 -16.32 -12.56
C VAL A 336 -18.40 -16.81 -11.19
N THR A 337 -17.58 -16.00 -10.52
CA THR A 337 -17.01 -16.32 -9.19
C THR A 337 -17.53 -15.32 -8.18
N ILE A 338 -17.96 -15.78 -7.02
CA ILE A 338 -18.17 -14.92 -5.85
C ILE A 338 -16.80 -14.61 -5.28
N ILE A 339 -16.47 -13.32 -5.21
CA ILE A 339 -15.19 -12.82 -4.67
C ILE A 339 -15.32 -12.67 -3.15
N THR A 340 -16.38 -12.01 -2.69
CA THR A 340 -16.67 -11.86 -1.26
C THR A 340 -18.16 -11.59 -1.03
N ARG A 341 -18.61 -11.87 0.20
CA ARG A 341 -19.90 -11.46 0.74
C ARG A 341 -19.63 -10.71 2.04
N THR A 342 -20.13 -9.49 2.15
CA THR A 342 -19.85 -8.61 3.29
C THR A 342 -20.98 -7.61 3.50
N ASN A 343 -21.08 -7.05 4.69
CA ASN A 343 -22.02 -5.98 4.98
C ASN A 343 -21.44 -4.58 4.62
N SER A 344 -20.18 -4.48 4.23
CA SER A 344 -19.54 -3.25 3.77
C SER A 344 -19.51 -3.19 2.25
N LYS A 345 -20.14 -2.15 1.69
CA LYS A 345 -20.14 -1.83 0.25
C LYS A 345 -18.72 -1.56 -0.25
N GLU A 346 -17.96 -0.83 0.54
CA GLU A 346 -16.60 -0.40 0.25
C GLU A 346 -15.68 -1.60 0.14
N LEU A 347 -15.78 -2.53 1.08
CA LEU A 347 -14.99 -3.77 1.05
C LEU A 347 -15.36 -4.61 -0.17
N ALA A 348 -16.64 -4.71 -0.52
CA ALA A 348 -17.08 -5.42 -1.71
C ALA A 348 -16.53 -4.79 -2.99
N LEU A 349 -16.57 -3.45 -3.09
CA LEU A 349 -16.01 -2.71 -4.24
C LEU A 349 -14.49 -2.88 -4.33
N ALA A 350 -13.77 -2.77 -3.21
CA ALA A 350 -12.32 -2.95 -3.19
C ALA A 350 -11.92 -4.35 -3.66
N GLN A 351 -12.60 -5.38 -3.20
CA GLN A 351 -12.34 -6.77 -3.61
C GLN A 351 -12.64 -7.01 -5.10
N ALA A 352 -13.72 -6.43 -5.60
CA ALA A 352 -14.06 -6.52 -7.02
C ALA A 352 -13.07 -5.74 -7.90
N ASP A 353 -12.57 -4.58 -7.45
CA ASP A 353 -11.53 -3.81 -8.13
C ASP A 353 -10.19 -4.57 -8.17
N ASP A 354 -9.82 -5.21 -7.07
CA ASP A 354 -8.63 -6.07 -7.00
C ASP A 354 -8.73 -7.28 -7.93
N PHE A 355 -9.93 -7.87 -8.08
CA PHE A 355 -10.16 -8.92 -9.06
C PHE A 355 -9.93 -8.42 -10.49
N LEU A 356 -10.44 -7.23 -10.82
CA LEU A 356 -10.22 -6.59 -12.12
C LEU A 356 -8.76 -6.27 -12.38
N ARG A 357 -8.03 -5.79 -11.37
CA ARG A 357 -6.59 -5.51 -11.48
C ARG A 357 -5.78 -6.77 -11.81
N ARG A 358 -6.21 -7.93 -11.33
CA ARG A 358 -5.53 -9.21 -11.57
C ARG A 358 -5.86 -9.84 -12.91
N ASN A 359 -7.09 -9.68 -13.40
CA ASN A 359 -7.64 -10.45 -14.52
C ASN A 359 -8.00 -9.59 -15.75
N GLY A 360 -8.08 -8.27 -15.59
CA GLY A 360 -8.48 -7.34 -16.65
C GLY A 360 -7.30 -6.85 -17.49
N ASP A 361 -7.60 -6.41 -18.70
CA ASP A 361 -6.66 -5.68 -19.55
C ASP A 361 -6.47 -4.26 -19.02
N ARG A 362 -5.46 -4.09 -18.14
CA ARG A 362 -5.16 -2.80 -17.50
C ARG A 362 -4.77 -1.70 -18.49
N ALA A 363 -4.16 -2.06 -19.63
CA ALA A 363 -3.68 -1.07 -20.59
C ALA A 363 -4.82 -0.41 -21.35
N ASN A 364 -5.79 -1.20 -21.81
CA ASN A 364 -6.84 -0.74 -22.69
C ASN A 364 -8.17 -0.40 -21.98
N SER A 365 -8.35 -0.83 -20.73
CA SER A 365 -9.58 -0.60 -19.95
C SER A 365 -9.51 0.55 -18.95
N ARG A 366 -8.40 1.32 -18.91
CA ARG A 366 -8.29 2.49 -18.03
C ARG A 366 -9.40 3.52 -18.31
N LYS A 367 -9.99 4.07 -17.24
CA LYS A 367 -11.07 5.10 -17.34
C LYS A 367 -10.68 6.36 -18.12
N THR A 368 -9.38 6.57 -18.39
CA THR A 368 -8.85 7.68 -19.18
C THR A 368 -8.82 7.42 -20.69
N ARG A 369 -9.09 6.18 -21.13
CA ARG A 369 -9.08 5.84 -22.55
C ARG A 369 -10.23 6.51 -23.32
N SER A 370 -9.93 7.04 -24.50
CA SER A 370 -10.89 7.79 -25.32
C SER A 370 -12.10 6.97 -25.77
N TRP A 371 -11.91 5.67 -26.06
CA TRP A 371 -12.99 4.80 -26.53
C TRP A 371 -14.15 4.66 -25.52
N ILE A 372 -13.89 4.85 -24.23
CA ILE A 372 -14.88 4.78 -23.16
C ILE A 372 -16.04 5.78 -23.40
N LYS A 373 -15.70 6.97 -23.93
CA LYS A 373 -16.66 8.05 -24.17
C LYS A 373 -17.32 7.99 -25.55
N LEU A 374 -16.83 7.14 -26.46
CA LEU A 374 -17.39 7.01 -27.79
C LEU A 374 -18.83 6.44 -27.75
N PRO A 375 -19.65 6.67 -28.80
CA PRO A 375 -20.95 6.04 -28.91
C PRO A 375 -20.82 4.51 -29.08
N PRO A 376 -21.86 3.73 -28.71
CA PRO A 376 -21.87 2.29 -28.89
C PRO A 376 -21.61 1.89 -30.35
N THR A 377 -20.92 0.76 -30.54
CA THR A 377 -20.71 0.17 -31.89
C THR A 377 -22.04 -0.37 -32.45
N ASP A 378 -22.11 -0.58 -33.77
CA ASP A 378 -23.30 -1.14 -34.41
C ASP A 378 -23.62 -2.55 -33.90
N SER A 379 -22.59 -3.37 -33.65
CA SER A 379 -22.74 -4.67 -33.01
C SER A 379 -23.33 -4.55 -31.58
N GLN A 380 -22.87 -3.61 -30.77
CA GLN A 380 -23.46 -3.38 -29.45
C GLN A 380 -24.92 -2.94 -29.54
N ARG A 381 -25.26 -2.06 -30.49
CA ARG A 381 -26.65 -1.60 -30.72
C ARG A 381 -27.58 -2.75 -31.11
N GLN A 382 -27.13 -3.62 -31.99
CA GLN A 382 -27.92 -4.80 -32.40
C GLN A 382 -28.30 -5.71 -31.23
N HIS A 383 -27.40 -5.90 -30.26
CA HIS A 383 -27.66 -6.75 -29.09
C HIS A 383 -28.42 -6.05 -27.96
N MET A 384 -28.72 -4.76 -28.10
CA MET A 384 -29.41 -3.94 -27.11
C MET A 384 -30.64 -3.20 -27.69
N ALA A 385 -31.33 -3.80 -28.68
CA ALA A 385 -32.50 -3.19 -29.30
C ALA A 385 -33.63 -2.82 -28.30
N ASP A 386 -33.64 -3.49 -27.15
CA ASP A 386 -34.58 -3.30 -26.04
C ASP A 386 -34.12 -2.27 -24.98
N VAL A 387 -32.95 -1.65 -25.15
CA VAL A 387 -32.38 -0.72 -24.17
C VAL A 387 -32.32 0.71 -24.73
N PRO A 388 -32.77 1.73 -23.99
CA PRO A 388 -32.65 3.13 -24.42
C PRO A 388 -31.22 3.54 -24.68
N MET A 389 -30.93 4.07 -25.87
CA MET A 389 -29.58 4.38 -26.35
C MET A 389 -29.20 5.84 -26.16
N PHE A 390 -30.11 6.72 -25.77
CA PHE A 390 -29.84 8.15 -25.63
C PHE A 390 -28.77 8.40 -24.56
N GLY A 391 -27.70 9.07 -24.91
CA GLY A 391 -26.58 9.39 -24.00
C GLY A 391 -25.71 8.20 -23.60
N MET A 392 -25.90 7.01 -24.19
CA MET A 392 -25.15 5.80 -23.83
C MET A 392 -23.74 5.84 -24.43
N SER A 393 -22.72 5.66 -23.58
CA SER A 393 -21.35 5.49 -24.03
C SER A 393 -21.05 4.05 -24.41
N ARG A 394 -20.01 3.83 -25.22
CA ARG A 394 -19.51 2.49 -25.59
C ARG A 394 -19.18 1.64 -24.39
N TYR A 395 -18.60 2.26 -23.36
CA TYR A 395 -18.26 1.56 -22.12
C TYR A 395 -19.50 1.10 -21.34
N ARG A 396 -20.50 1.99 -21.18
CA ARG A 396 -21.75 1.64 -20.54
C ARG A 396 -22.47 0.52 -21.29
N ALA A 397 -22.46 0.58 -22.63
CA ALA A 397 -22.98 -0.48 -23.46
C ALA A 397 -22.25 -1.83 -23.21
N SER A 398 -20.93 -1.81 -23.06
CA SER A 398 -20.16 -3.01 -22.71
C SER A 398 -20.57 -3.57 -21.33
N CYS A 399 -20.80 -2.73 -20.33
CA CYS A 399 -21.27 -3.16 -19.01
C CYS A 399 -22.68 -3.79 -19.09
N VAL A 400 -23.61 -3.13 -19.80
CA VAL A 400 -24.97 -3.63 -19.99
C VAL A 400 -24.97 -5.00 -20.68
N LEU A 401 -24.20 -5.15 -21.74
CA LEU A 401 -24.12 -6.43 -22.48
C LEU A 401 -23.48 -7.52 -21.62
N THR A 402 -22.42 -7.19 -20.89
CA THR A 402 -21.78 -8.14 -19.97
C THR A 402 -22.77 -8.62 -18.90
N TRP A 403 -23.56 -7.71 -18.34
CA TRP A 403 -24.63 -8.09 -17.41
C TRP A 403 -25.66 -9.00 -18.08
N LYS A 404 -26.24 -8.58 -19.22
CA LYS A 404 -27.27 -9.32 -19.96
C LYS A 404 -26.84 -10.75 -20.29
N PHE A 405 -25.61 -10.93 -20.75
CA PHE A 405 -25.06 -12.26 -21.08
C PHE A 405 -24.73 -13.13 -19.89
N ASN A 406 -24.52 -12.56 -18.71
CA ASN A 406 -24.14 -13.31 -17.51
C ASN A 406 -25.25 -13.36 -16.44
N GLU A 407 -26.40 -12.72 -16.65
CA GLU A 407 -27.45 -12.57 -15.64
C GLU A 407 -27.88 -13.90 -15.01
N ALA A 408 -28.14 -14.92 -15.84
CA ALA A 408 -28.54 -16.23 -15.34
C ALA A 408 -27.44 -16.89 -14.48
N ARG A 409 -26.16 -16.73 -14.88
CA ARG A 409 -25.01 -17.25 -14.13
C ARG A 409 -24.79 -16.48 -12.84
N ILE A 410 -24.99 -15.16 -12.86
CA ILE A 410 -24.92 -14.27 -11.70
C ILE A 410 -25.99 -14.68 -10.69
N LYS A 411 -27.24 -14.81 -11.13
CA LYS A 411 -28.35 -15.24 -10.27
C LYS A 411 -28.07 -16.59 -9.64
N LYS A 412 -27.61 -17.57 -10.43
CA LYS A 412 -27.25 -18.89 -9.92
C LYS A 412 -26.11 -18.82 -8.89
N ALA A 413 -25.09 -18.00 -9.09
CA ALA A 413 -23.97 -17.88 -8.16
C ALA A 413 -24.37 -17.22 -6.83
N ILE A 414 -25.32 -16.29 -6.84
CA ILE A 414 -25.70 -15.52 -5.64
C ILE A 414 -26.78 -16.22 -4.83
N LEU A 415 -27.75 -16.80 -5.53
CA LEU A 415 -28.95 -17.41 -4.91
C LEU A 415 -28.79 -18.91 -4.63
N GLY A 416 -27.70 -19.52 -5.14
CA GLY A 416 -27.35 -20.93 -4.92
C GLY A 416 -27.96 -21.84 -5.87
#